data_09bc29ec5096aacbb6deaaf734ab6853
#
_entry.id   09bc29ec5096aacbb6deaaf734ab6853
#
_cell.length_a   1.000
_cell.length_b   1.000
_cell.length_c   1.000
_cell.angle_alpha   90.00
_cell.angle_beta   90.00
_cell.angle_gamma   90.00
#
_symmetry.space_group_name_H-M   'P 1'
#
loop_
_entity.id
_entity.type
_entity.pdbx_description
1 polymer ?
#
loop_
_entity_poly.entity_id
_entity_poly.type
_entity_poly.pdbx_seq_one_letter_code
_entity_poly.pdbx_strand_id
1 'polypeptide(L)'
;RAQVTGAGLGPRLANTWRSQTYPASGDSLRPAGLVWSKAPHIIRAFDEGATIRSTDGFWLAVPGPGCPTRIGKKRPTPRLVEERLGIPLRFVYRRGGPSLLVADDMRARTGKRGGFARSKTRRNAATAIMFLLYPQVTLRKRLDINRAKGAAERRLVTTLVSALGKNDG
;
A
#
# COMPACT_ATOMS: atom_id res chain seq x y z
N ARG A 1 -2.17 12.58 -11.08
CA ARG A 1 -1.84 11.16 -11.33
C ARG A 1 -0.37 10.97 -11.68
N ALA A 2 0.17 11.80 -12.56
CA ALA A 2 1.59 11.74 -12.99
C ALA A 2 2.58 11.75 -11.81
N GLN A 3 2.37 12.60 -10.80
CA GLN A 3 3.19 12.64 -9.60
C GLN A 3 3.18 11.31 -8.83
N VAL A 4 2.03 10.64 -8.73
CA VAL A 4 1.90 9.35 -8.02
C VAL A 4 2.64 8.23 -8.76
N THR A 5 2.51 8.18 -10.08
CA THR A 5 3.24 7.20 -10.90
C THR A 5 4.73 7.48 -10.93
N GLY A 6 5.15 8.74 -11.08
CA GLY A 6 6.56 9.16 -11.03
C GLY A 6 7.22 8.89 -9.67
N ALA A 7 6.46 8.93 -8.57
CA ALA A 7 6.92 8.55 -7.24
C ALA A 7 7.01 7.02 -7.02
N GLY A 8 6.71 6.20 -8.04
CA GLY A 8 6.77 4.74 -7.95
C GLY A 8 5.67 4.11 -7.08
N LEU A 9 4.56 4.84 -6.83
CA LEU A 9 3.45 4.35 -5.98
C LEU A 9 2.43 3.50 -6.77
N GLY A 10 2.65 3.36 -8.06
CA GLY A 10 1.92 2.47 -8.95
C GLY A 10 0.58 3.01 -9.48
N PRO A 11 0.09 2.42 -10.58
CA PRO A 11 -1.10 2.89 -11.27
C PRO A 11 -2.38 2.72 -10.45
N ARG A 12 -2.44 1.73 -9.57
CA ARG A 12 -3.63 1.52 -8.72
C ARG A 12 -3.91 2.72 -7.83
N LEU A 13 -2.87 3.28 -7.20
CA LEU A 13 -3.01 4.47 -6.36
C LEU A 13 -3.27 5.72 -7.22
N ALA A 14 -2.60 5.86 -8.37
CA ALA A 14 -2.86 6.95 -9.30
C ALA A 14 -4.32 6.97 -9.78
N ASN A 15 -4.93 5.81 -9.98
CA ASN A 15 -6.32 5.67 -10.40
C ASN A 15 -7.35 5.90 -9.28
N THR A 16 -6.94 6.17 -8.05
CA THR A 16 -7.88 6.60 -6.99
C THR A 16 -8.31 8.06 -7.14
N TRP A 17 -7.56 8.86 -7.89
CA TRP A 17 -7.89 10.26 -8.14
C TRP A 17 -9.09 10.42 -9.06
N ARG A 18 -10.04 11.25 -8.64
CA ARG A 18 -11.27 11.61 -9.35
C ARG A 18 -11.35 13.11 -9.50
N SER A 19 -12.04 13.55 -10.55
CA SER A 19 -12.36 14.95 -10.78
C SER A 19 -13.80 15.06 -11.23
N GLN A 20 -14.41 16.19 -10.93
CA GLN A 20 -15.73 16.59 -11.37
C GLN A 20 -15.74 18.09 -11.61
N THR A 21 -16.43 18.52 -12.65
CA THR A 21 -16.65 19.94 -12.98
C THR A 21 -18.11 20.27 -12.81
N TYR A 22 -18.38 21.53 -12.44
CA TYR A 22 -19.71 22.07 -12.29
C TYR A 22 -19.83 23.38 -13.09
N PRO A 23 -20.88 23.56 -13.89
CA PRO A 23 -21.85 22.53 -14.25
C PRO A 23 -21.22 21.37 -15.02
N ALA A 24 -21.87 20.20 -15.04
CA ALA A 24 -21.37 19.02 -15.79
C ALA A 24 -21.47 19.20 -17.31
N SER A 25 -22.38 20.09 -17.77
CA SER A 25 -22.60 20.46 -19.16
C SER A 25 -23.09 21.91 -19.24
N GLY A 26 -22.83 22.55 -20.37
CA GLY A 26 -23.18 23.96 -20.61
C GLY A 26 -22.15 24.97 -20.05
N ASP A 27 -22.39 26.26 -20.36
CA ASP A 27 -21.53 27.36 -19.93
C ASP A 27 -21.99 27.91 -18.59
N SER A 28 -21.07 28.44 -17.79
CA SER A 28 -21.36 29.04 -16.50
C SER A 28 -20.39 30.18 -16.19
N LEU A 29 -20.93 31.28 -15.70
CA LEU A 29 -20.14 32.39 -15.17
C LEU A 29 -19.53 32.09 -13.78
N ARG A 30 -19.91 30.96 -13.16
CA ARG A 30 -19.38 30.50 -11.87
C ARG A 30 -18.99 29.01 -11.93
N PRO A 31 -18.05 28.66 -12.80
CA PRO A 31 -17.61 27.27 -12.91
C PRO A 31 -16.87 26.84 -11.64
N ALA A 32 -17.04 25.59 -11.24
CA ALA A 32 -16.31 24.98 -10.14
C ALA A 32 -15.72 23.64 -10.54
N GLY A 33 -14.55 23.31 -10.01
CA GLY A 33 -13.89 22.03 -10.21
C GLY A 33 -13.56 21.38 -8.87
N LEU A 34 -13.84 20.09 -8.75
CA LEU A 34 -13.50 19.30 -7.57
C LEU A 34 -12.54 18.17 -7.96
N VAL A 35 -11.47 18.01 -7.19
CA VAL A 35 -10.52 16.91 -7.34
C VAL A 35 -10.35 16.23 -5.98
N TRP A 36 -10.54 14.90 -5.94
CA TRP A 36 -10.40 14.13 -4.71
C TRP A 36 -9.79 12.75 -4.97
N SER A 37 -9.39 12.08 -3.91
CA SER A 37 -8.92 10.69 -3.96
C SER A 37 -9.85 9.75 -3.20
N LYS A 38 -10.07 8.54 -3.73
CA LYS A 38 -10.76 7.45 -3.01
C LYS A 38 -9.90 6.81 -1.91
N ALA A 39 -8.61 7.16 -1.81
CA ALA A 39 -7.68 6.69 -0.80
C ALA A 39 -6.93 7.86 -0.13
N PRO A 40 -7.64 8.81 0.52
CA PRO A 40 -7.04 10.04 1.03
C PRO A 40 -5.96 9.78 2.07
N HIS A 41 -6.15 8.79 2.95
CA HIS A 41 -5.16 8.46 4.00
C HIS A 41 -3.85 7.93 3.42
N ILE A 42 -3.90 7.16 2.34
CA ILE A 42 -2.67 6.65 1.69
C ILE A 42 -1.94 7.81 1.01
N ILE A 43 -2.67 8.66 0.30
CA ILE A 43 -2.09 9.85 -0.34
C ILE A 43 -1.45 10.75 0.71
N ARG A 44 -2.16 11.07 1.80
CA ARG A 44 -1.65 11.90 2.90
C ARG A 44 -0.41 11.31 3.56
N ALA A 45 -0.38 10.00 3.79
CA ALA A 45 0.78 9.32 4.36
C ALA A 45 2.05 9.47 3.49
N PHE A 46 1.92 9.54 2.17
CA PHE A 46 3.03 9.79 1.26
C PHE A 46 3.31 11.28 1.00
N ASP A 47 2.35 12.15 1.26
CA ASP A 47 2.52 13.61 1.14
C ASP A 47 3.20 14.23 2.36
N GLU A 48 2.84 13.81 3.55
CA GLU A 48 3.37 14.31 4.83
C GLU A 48 4.51 13.43 5.36
N GLY A 49 4.55 12.17 4.94
CA GLY A 49 5.29 11.11 5.62
C GLY A 49 4.48 10.55 6.79
N ALA A 50 4.72 9.31 7.15
CA ALA A 50 4.02 8.70 8.29
C ALA A 50 4.88 7.63 8.96
N THR A 51 4.79 7.53 10.27
CA THR A 51 5.33 6.40 11.02
C THR A 51 4.19 5.48 11.41
N ILE A 52 4.22 4.25 10.89
CA ILE A 52 3.23 3.21 11.16
C ILE A 52 3.77 2.35 12.29
N ARG A 53 2.99 2.23 13.37
CA ARG A 53 3.26 1.36 14.50
C ARG A 53 2.14 0.34 14.63
N SER A 54 2.40 -0.80 15.26
CA SER A 54 1.34 -1.74 15.62
C SER A 54 0.46 -1.12 16.71
N THR A 55 -0.88 -1.27 16.57
CA THR A 55 -1.86 -0.84 17.56
C THR A 55 -2.10 -1.92 18.64
N ASP A 56 -2.01 -3.19 18.24
CA ASP A 56 -2.41 -4.34 19.04
C ASP A 56 -1.22 -5.16 19.56
N GLY A 57 0.00 -4.66 19.35
CA GLY A 57 1.18 -5.41 19.76
C GLY A 57 2.47 -4.65 19.53
N PHE A 58 3.56 -5.26 19.95
CA PHE A 58 4.90 -4.65 19.86
C PHE A 58 5.48 -4.62 18.44
N TRP A 59 4.86 -5.33 17.46
CA TRP A 59 5.45 -5.57 16.16
C TRP A 59 4.43 -5.51 15.02
N LEU A 60 4.86 -4.96 13.89
CA LEU A 60 4.17 -5.07 12.61
C LEU A 60 4.59 -6.37 11.94
N ALA A 61 3.66 -7.31 11.79
CA ALA A 61 3.90 -8.59 11.14
C ALA A 61 3.74 -8.46 9.62
N VAL A 62 4.85 -8.44 8.90
CA VAL A 62 4.88 -8.39 7.43
C VAL A 62 5.04 -9.82 6.90
N PRO A 63 4.14 -10.32 6.02
CA PRO A 63 4.25 -11.66 5.46
C PRO A 63 5.60 -11.89 4.78
N GLY A 64 6.28 -12.96 5.19
CA GLY A 64 7.56 -13.39 4.64
C GLY A 64 7.41 -14.39 3.48
N PRO A 65 8.52 -14.89 2.92
CA PRO A 65 8.51 -15.78 1.75
C PRO A 65 7.83 -17.13 2.00
N GLY A 66 7.77 -17.59 3.25
CA GLY A 66 7.07 -18.83 3.62
C GLY A 66 5.57 -18.65 3.86
N CYS A 67 5.11 -17.39 3.97
CA CYS A 67 3.73 -17.10 4.29
C CYS A 67 2.82 -17.26 3.05
N PRO A 68 1.64 -17.90 3.18
CA PRO A 68 0.68 -17.93 2.08
C PRO A 68 0.19 -16.54 1.73
N THR A 69 -0.02 -16.26 0.44
CA THR A 69 -0.47 -14.94 -0.04
C THR A 69 -1.88 -14.58 0.46
N ARG A 70 -2.70 -15.61 0.70
CA ARG A 70 -4.08 -15.48 1.22
C ARG A 70 -4.48 -16.73 2.01
N ILE A 71 -5.34 -16.54 3.00
CA ILE A 71 -6.03 -17.62 3.73
C ILE A 71 -7.53 -17.41 3.51
N GLY A 72 -8.10 -18.20 2.59
CA GLY A 72 -9.43 -17.92 2.07
C GLY A 72 -9.48 -16.56 1.37
N LYS A 73 -10.41 -15.68 1.77
CA LYS A 73 -10.56 -14.31 1.28
C LYS A 73 -9.75 -13.28 2.09
N LYS A 74 -9.14 -13.69 3.22
CA LYS A 74 -8.46 -12.80 4.17
C LYS A 74 -6.95 -12.70 3.89
N ARG A 75 -6.36 -11.59 4.30
CA ARG A 75 -4.89 -11.45 4.37
C ARG A 75 -4.35 -12.33 5.49
N PRO A 76 -3.16 -12.94 5.33
CA PRO A 76 -2.57 -13.74 6.37
C PRO A 76 -2.19 -12.86 7.58
N THR A 77 -2.58 -13.29 8.75
CA THR A 77 -2.11 -12.79 10.04
C THR A 77 -1.42 -13.94 10.78
N PRO A 78 -0.54 -13.67 11.77
CA PRO A 78 0.11 -14.74 12.53
C PRO A 78 -0.88 -15.77 13.05
N ARG A 79 -1.93 -15.32 13.72
CA ARG A 79 -2.99 -16.19 14.27
C ARG A 79 -3.66 -17.06 13.19
N LEU A 80 -4.05 -16.48 12.04
CA LEU A 80 -4.68 -17.25 10.95
C LEU A 80 -3.73 -18.27 10.35
N VAL A 81 -2.42 -17.98 10.32
CA VAL A 81 -1.40 -18.94 9.85
C VAL A 81 -1.25 -20.08 10.84
N GLU A 82 -1.18 -19.80 12.15
CA GLU A 82 -1.13 -20.80 13.21
C GLU A 82 -2.36 -21.72 13.18
N GLU A 83 -3.55 -21.15 13.12
CA GLU A 83 -4.81 -21.91 12.98
C GLU A 83 -4.80 -22.83 11.75
N ARG A 84 -4.31 -22.33 10.60
CA ARG A 84 -4.24 -23.12 9.37
C ARG A 84 -3.20 -24.24 9.40
N LEU A 85 -2.05 -24.00 10.03
CA LEU A 85 -0.95 -24.97 10.10
C LEU A 85 -1.15 -25.97 11.25
N GLY A 86 -1.96 -25.60 12.26
CA GLY A 86 -2.14 -26.37 13.47
C GLY A 86 -0.87 -26.43 14.34
N ILE A 87 0.00 -25.43 14.22
CA ILE A 87 1.23 -25.30 15.01
C ILE A 87 1.47 -23.84 15.37
N PRO A 88 2.02 -23.55 16.55
CA PRO A 88 2.43 -22.20 16.92
C PRO A 88 3.61 -21.74 16.08
N LEU A 89 3.67 -20.44 15.82
CA LEU A 89 4.85 -19.82 15.19
C LEU A 89 5.88 -19.50 16.28
N ARG A 90 7.13 -19.86 16.02
CA ARG A 90 8.24 -19.60 16.92
C ARG A 90 8.83 -18.21 16.65
N PHE A 91 8.99 -17.42 17.69
CA PHE A 91 9.66 -16.13 17.62
C PHE A 91 11.18 -16.31 17.58
N VAL A 92 11.82 -15.62 16.65
CA VAL A 92 13.29 -15.59 16.54
C VAL A 92 13.73 -14.12 16.55
N TYR A 93 14.39 -13.74 17.64
CA TYR A 93 14.98 -12.42 17.74
C TYR A 93 16.21 -12.30 16.84
N ARG A 94 16.36 -11.19 16.13
CA ARG A 94 17.53 -10.89 15.34
C ARG A 94 18.11 -9.53 15.71
N ARG A 95 19.39 -9.51 16.08
CA ARG A 95 20.12 -8.26 16.31
C ARG A 95 20.49 -7.62 14.96
N GLY A 96 20.10 -6.37 14.78
CA GLY A 96 20.41 -5.61 13.55
C GLY A 96 19.50 -5.87 12.34
N GLY A 97 18.35 -6.53 12.55
CA GLY A 97 17.35 -6.77 11.50
C GLY A 97 15.96 -7.04 12.06
N PRO A 98 14.96 -7.23 11.19
CA PRO A 98 13.62 -7.60 11.66
C PRO A 98 13.67 -8.95 12.37
N SER A 99 13.01 -9.04 13.52
CA SER A 99 12.74 -10.33 14.17
C SER A 99 11.79 -11.17 13.30
N LEU A 100 11.73 -12.46 13.55
CA LEU A 100 11.01 -13.39 12.67
C LEU A 100 9.96 -14.16 13.47
N LEU A 101 8.84 -14.48 12.80
CA LEU A 101 7.98 -15.59 13.18
C LEU A 101 8.19 -16.72 12.16
N VAL A 102 8.60 -17.86 12.65
CA VAL A 102 8.95 -19.02 11.83
C VAL A 102 8.07 -20.21 12.15
N ALA A 103 7.81 -21.03 11.16
CA ALA A 103 7.18 -22.33 11.32
C ALA A 103 8.26 -23.41 11.13
N ASP A 104 8.42 -24.27 12.12
CA ASP A 104 9.31 -25.41 12.05
C ASP A 104 8.62 -26.62 11.41
N ASP A 105 9.39 -27.64 11.05
CA ASP A 105 8.92 -28.87 10.40
C ASP A 105 8.13 -28.63 9.10
N MET A 106 8.51 -27.63 8.33
CA MET A 106 7.91 -27.30 7.05
C MET A 106 8.66 -27.94 5.89
N ARG A 107 7.95 -28.31 4.83
CA ARG A 107 8.56 -28.72 3.56
C ARG A 107 8.08 -27.80 2.43
N ALA A 108 8.96 -27.48 1.49
CA ALA A 108 8.58 -26.79 0.28
C ALA A 108 7.63 -27.64 -0.58
N ARG A 109 6.61 -27.01 -1.16
CA ARG A 109 5.71 -27.65 -2.13
C ARG A 109 6.26 -27.43 -3.53
N THR A 110 6.41 -28.51 -4.28
CA THR A 110 6.95 -28.52 -5.65
C THR A 110 5.94 -28.17 -6.75
N GLY A 111 4.69 -27.86 -6.40
CA GLY A 111 3.65 -27.52 -7.39
C GLY A 111 3.69 -26.08 -7.90
N LYS A 112 3.00 -25.80 -9.01
CA LYS A 112 2.86 -24.45 -9.63
C LYS A 112 2.47 -23.32 -8.66
N ARG A 113 1.83 -23.64 -7.54
CA ARG A 113 1.41 -22.67 -6.52
C ARG A 113 2.49 -22.43 -5.44
N GLY A 114 3.59 -23.20 -5.44
CA GLY A 114 4.66 -23.09 -4.47
C GLY A 114 4.17 -23.13 -3.01
N GLY A 115 4.94 -22.54 -2.11
CA GLY A 115 4.61 -22.41 -0.69
C GLY A 115 5.14 -23.56 0.16
N PHE A 116 4.66 -23.62 1.39
CA PHE A 116 5.11 -24.59 2.39
C PHE A 116 3.92 -25.38 2.94
N ALA A 117 4.19 -26.61 3.36
CA ALA A 117 3.26 -27.47 4.07
C ALA A 117 3.98 -28.13 5.24
N ARG A 118 3.25 -28.49 6.28
CA ARG A 118 3.80 -29.25 7.42
C ARG A 118 4.34 -30.59 6.94
N SER A 119 5.55 -30.93 7.33
CA SER A 119 6.13 -32.24 7.09
C SER A 119 5.63 -33.24 8.14
N LYS A 120 4.98 -34.31 7.71
CA LYS A 120 4.47 -35.35 8.62
C LYS A 120 5.59 -36.26 9.16
N THR A 121 6.65 -36.45 8.37
CA THR A 121 7.72 -37.43 8.67
C THR A 121 9.03 -36.78 9.09
N ARG A 122 9.07 -35.44 9.21
CA ARG A 122 10.29 -34.66 9.43
C ARG A 122 11.41 -34.84 8.41
N ARG A 123 11.26 -35.72 7.43
CA ARG A 123 12.22 -35.85 6.32
C ARG A 123 12.13 -34.59 5.46
N ASN A 124 13.28 -34.01 5.15
CA ASN A 124 13.42 -32.74 4.41
C ASN A 124 12.63 -31.59 5.05
N ALA A 125 12.48 -31.62 6.38
CA ALA A 125 11.87 -30.54 7.13
C ALA A 125 12.84 -29.37 7.21
N ALA A 126 12.30 -28.17 7.01
CA ALA A 126 13.02 -26.90 7.11
C ALA A 126 12.21 -25.91 7.94
N THR A 127 12.87 -24.92 8.49
CA THR A 127 12.22 -23.78 9.12
C THR A 127 11.83 -22.77 8.05
N ALA A 128 10.52 -22.44 7.97
CA ALA A 128 10.02 -21.48 7.01
C ALA A 128 9.73 -20.12 7.69
N ILE A 129 10.23 -19.04 7.10
CA ILE A 129 9.98 -17.67 7.59
C ILE A 129 8.56 -17.27 7.17
N MET A 130 7.64 -17.20 8.15
CA MET A 130 6.24 -16.82 7.93
C MET A 130 6.05 -15.32 7.97
N PHE A 131 6.63 -14.64 8.96
CA PHE A 131 6.54 -13.18 9.09
C PHE A 131 7.87 -12.56 9.47
N LEU A 132 8.07 -11.35 8.95
CA LEU A 132 9.10 -10.40 9.37
C LEU A 132 8.43 -9.43 10.34
N LEU A 133 9.05 -9.20 11.49
CA LEU A 133 8.51 -8.37 12.56
C LEU A 133 9.28 -7.05 12.66
N TYR A 134 8.59 -5.95 12.42
CA TYR A 134 9.15 -4.61 12.52
C TYR A 134 8.48 -3.86 13.68
N PRO A 135 9.23 -3.17 14.55
CA PRO A 135 8.64 -2.37 15.64
C PRO A 135 7.87 -1.17 15.08
N GLN A 136 8.36 -0.62 13.99
CA GLN A 136 7.71 0.47 13.26
C GLN A 136 8.21 0.52 11.81
N VAL A 137 7.41 1.12 10.92
CA VAL A 137 7.78 1.40 9.53
C VAL A 137 7.56 2.88 9.27
N THR A 138 8.60 3.58 8.81
CA THR A 138 8.50 5.00 8.44
C THR A 138 8.33 5.11 6.93
N LEU A 139 7.21 5.68 6.51
CA LEU A 139 6.97 6.06 5.12
C LEU A 139 7.59 7.44 4.88
N ARG A 140 8.48 7.52 3.91
CA ARG A 140 9.08 8.81 3.50
C ARG A 140 8.08 9.59 2.65
N LYS A 141 8.10 10.93 2.77
CA LYS A 141 7.40 11.82 1.86
C LYS A 141 7.85 11.54 0.41
N ARG A 142 6.90 11.30 -0.48
CA ARG A 142 7.11 11.03 -1.91
C ARG A 142 6.21 11.88 -2.80
N LEU A 143 5.20 12.54 -2.21
CA LEU A 143 4.26 13.40 -2.89
C LEU A 143 4.39 14.83 -2.37
N ASP A 144 3.91 15.77 -3.15
CA ASP A 144 3.77 17.17 -2.78
C ASP A 144 2.46 17.69 -3.41
N ILE A 145 1.38 17.49 -2.68
CA ILE A 145 0.04 17.84 -3.14
C ILE A 145 -0.12 19.36 -3.24
N ASN A 146 0.48 20.11 -2.32
CA ASN A 146 0.41 21.57 -2.34
C ASN A 146 1.07 22.15 -3.59
N ARG A 147 2.23 21.63 -3.97
CA ARG A 147 2.90 22.02 -5.22
C ARG A 147 2.04 21.68 -6.45
N ALA A 148 1.43 20.50 -6.48
CA ALA A 148 0.55 20.09 -7.57
C ALA A 148 -0.70 20.97 -7.66
N LYS A 149 -1.28 21.33 -6.50
CA LYS A 149 -2.43 22.27 -6.40
C LYS A 149 -2.04 23.65 -6.96
N GLY A 150 -0.95 24.25 -6.49
CA GLY A 150 -0.51 25.56 -6.98
C GLY A 150 -0.16 25.58 -8.47
N ALA A 151 0.38 24.47 -9.01
CA ALA A 151 0.60 24.36 -10.45
C ALA A 151 -0.71 24.29 -11.25
N ALA A 152 -1.73 23.60 -10.72
CA ALA A 152 -3.05 23.53 -11.33
C ALA A 152 -3.76 24.89 -11.31
N GLU A 153 -3.70 25.61 -10.18
CA GLU A 153 -4.27 26.95 -10.03
C GLU A 153 -3.67 27.95 -11.04
N ARG A 154 -2.35 27.97 -11.19
CA ARG A 154 -1.68 28.83 -12.20
C ARG A 154 -2.13 28.48 -13.62
N ARG A 155 -2.22 27.20 -13.97
CA ARG A 155 -2.70 26.77 -15.29
C ARG A 155 -4.14 27.14 -15.54
N LEU A 156 -5.00 27.09 -14.52
CA LEU A 156 -6.40 27.46 -14.64
C LEU A 156 -6.52 28.94 -15.03
N VAL A 157 -5.81 29.84 -14.36
CA VAL A 157 -5.79 31.28 -14.69
C VAL A 157 -5.35 31.51 -16.14
N THR A 158 -4.24 30.91 -16.55
CA THR A 158 -3.74 31.05 -17.92
C THR A 158 -4.75 30.55 -18.96
N THR A 159 -5.41 29.41 -18.68
CA THR A 159 -6.39 28.81 -19.58
C THR A 159 -7.64 29.69 -19.69
N LEU A 160 -8.11 30.25 -18.57
CA LEU A 160 -9.27 31.16 -18.57
C LEU A 160 -8.99 32.43 -19.36
N VAL A 161 -7.83 33.07 -19.15
CA VAL A 161 -7.44 34.27 -19.91
C VAL A 161 -7.37 33.96 -21.41
N SER A 162 -6.78 32.82 -21.79
CA SER A 162 -6.71 32.41 -23.20
C SER A 162 -8.08 32.09 -23.81
N ALA A 163 -9.01 31.58 -23.01
CA ALA A 163 -10.36 31.27 -23.49
C ALA A 163 -11.20 32.54 -23.68
N LEU A 164 -11.10 33.52 -22.77
CA LEU A 164 -11.79 34.81 -22.87
C LEU A 164 -11.25 35.64 -24.04
N GLY A 165 -9.94 35.69 -24.25
CA GLY A 165 -9.33 36.41 -25.38
C GLY A 165 -9.59 35.83 -26.76
N LYS A 166 -10.13 34.61 -26.88
CA LYS A 166 -10.55 34.02 -28.17
C LYS A 166 -11.99 34.35 -28.56
N ASN A 167 -12.80 34.85 -27.62
CA ASN A 167 -14.19 35.23 -27.90
C ASN A 167 -14.37 36.70 -28.30
N ASP A 168 -13.28 37.49 -28.33
CA ASP A 168 -13.31 38.92 -28.73
C ASP A 168 -12.87 39.16 -30.19
N GLY A 169 -12.92 38.11 -31.05
CA GLY A 169 -12.56 38.18 -32.46
C GLY A 169 -13.69 37.77 -33.41
#